data_ec63af8b5373fb59643579f5121fb50a
#
_entry.id   ec63af8b5373fb59643579f5121fb50a
#
_cell.length_a   1.000
_cell.length_b   1.000
_cell.length_c   1.000
_cell.angle_alpha   90.00
_cell.angle_beta   90.00
_cell.angle_gamma   90.00
#
_symmetry.space_group_name_H-M   'P 1'
#
loop_
_entity.id
_entity.type
_entity.pdbx_description
1 polymer ?
#
loop_
_entity_poly.entity_id
_entity_poly.type
_entity_poly.pdbx_seq_one_letter_code
_entity_poly.pdbx_strand_id
1 'polypeptide(L)'
;ITNNVTQLIGNTPLIKLKYPSEISGCEIYGKAEFMNPAGSVKDRTALGIIEDAEEKKLLEPGGTVVEGTFGNTGIGLALVCNAKNYNLEIVMPNITVQSKRDILKNMGAKLHLVDAKPYSDPGNYQKVSKQLAKDIEKQTGKKTFWAGQFENLANYKFHEKTTSAEIFKQTDGKIDGFTCLLYTSDAADELTS
;
A
#
# COMPACT_ATOMS: atom_id res chain seq x y z
N ILE A 1 -24.00 3.22 9.19
CA ILE A 1 -23.02 3.08 10.27
C ILE A 1 -21.99 2.07 9.78
N THR A 2 -20.71 2.47 9.73
CA THR A 2 -19.59 1.57 9.45
C THR A 2 -19.04 1.00 10.75
N ASN A 3 -18.77 -0.30 10.76
CA ASN A 3 -18.25 -0.99 11.94
C ASN A 3 -16.71 -1.12 11.93
N ASN A 4 -16.09 -0.81 10.80
CA ASN A 4 -14.63 -0.95 10.62
C ASN A 4 -14.11 0.11 9.64
N VAL A 5 -12.99 0.72 9.97
CA VAL A 5 -12.35 1.76 9.15
C VAL A 5 -11.95 1.27 7.75
N THR A 6 -11.72 -0.03 7.55
CA THR A 6 -11.42 -0.60 6.24
C THR A 6 -12.56 -0.43 5.23
N GLN A 7 -13.81 -0.28 5.70
CA GLN A 7 -14.98 -0.02 4.86
C GLN A 7 -14.99 1.41 4.27
N LEU A 8 -14.12 2.29 4.74
CA LEU A 8 -13.95 3.63 4.21
C LEU A 8 -12.89 3.70 3.09
N ILE A 9 -12.19 2.60 2.83
CA ILE A 9 -11.18 2.53 1.77
C ILE A 9 -11.89 2.41 0.42
N GLY A 10 -11.48 3.27 -0.52
CA GLY A 10 -12.09 3.32 -1.84
C GLY A 10 -13.28 4.29 -1.93
N ASN A 11 -14.06 4.13 -2.99
CA ASN A 11 -15.16 5.04 -3.35
C ASN A 11 -14.74 6.52 -3.36
N THR A 12 -13.49 6.78 -3.72
CA THR A 12 -12.94 8.12 -3.80
C THR A 12 -13.53 8.89 -4.97
N PRO A 13 -13.77 10.21 -4.86
CA PRO A 13 -14.33 10.99 -5.96
C PRO A 13 -13.34 11.22 -7.08
N LEU A 14 -13.87 11.46 -8.30
CA LEU A 14 -13.14 12.12 -9.37
C LEU A 14 -13.32 13.63 -9.22
N ILE A 15 -12.22 14.37 -9.23
CA ILE A 15 -12.19 15.82 -9.11
C ILE A 15 -11.72 16.42 -10.43
N LYS A 16 -12.51 17.30 -11.06
CA LYS A 16 -12.08 18.02 -12.26
C LYS A 16 -10.92 18.95 -11.92
N LEU A 17 -9.82 18.77 -12.60
CA LEU A 17 -8.63 19.59 -12.44
C LEU A 17 -8.74 20.80 -13.37
N LYS A 18 -9.16 21.95 -12.83
CA LYS A 18 -9.50 23.16 -13.59
C LYS A 18 -8.34 23.63 -14.47
N TYR A 19 -7.20 23.93 -13.87
CA TYR A 19 -6.05 24.49 -14.59
C TYR A 19 -5.48 23.58 -15.69
N PRO A 20 -5.21 22.28 -15.45
CA PRO A 20 -4.81 21.36 -16.51
C PRO A 20 -5.85 21.23 -17.64
N SER A 21 -7.14 21.27 -17.28
CA SER A 21 -8.21 21.19 -18.29
C SER A 21 -8.27 22.44 -19.18
N GLU A 22 -8.11 23.64 -18.60
CA GLU A 22 -8.09 24.91 -19.34
C GLU A 22 -6.90 24.99 -20.31
N ILE A 23 -5.70 24.56 -19.89
CA ILE A 23 -4.51 24.63 -20.73
C ILE A 23 -4.57 23.62 -21.87
N SER A 24 -5.02 22.41 -21.60
CA SER A 24 -5.02 21.33 -22.60
C SER A 24 -6.21 21.37 -23.54
N GLY A 25 -7.29 22.08 -23.19
CA GLY A 25 -8.56 22.01 -23.90
C GLY A 25 -9.30 20.69 -23.73
N CYS A 26 -8.85 19.83 -22.80
CA CYS A 26 -9.44 18.53 -22.50
C CYS A 26 -10.07 18.54 -21.10
N GLU A 27 -10.99 17.64 -20.82
CA GLU A 27 -11.47 17.43 -19.46
C GLU A 27 -10.53 16.49 -18.69
N ILE A 28 -9.78 17.04 -17.74
CA ILE A 28 -8.82 16.28 -16.93
C ILE A 28 -9.37 16.11 -15.51
N TYR A 29 -9.41 14.85 -15.06
CA TYR A 29 -9.88 14.48 -13.72
C TYR A 29 -8.79 13.76 -12.93
N GLY A 30 -8.73 14.06 -11.64
CA GLY A 30 -7.89 13.35 -10.67
C GLY A 30 -8.74 12.46 -9.76
N LYS A 31 -8.38 11.19 -9.63
CA LYS A 31 -8.97 10.29 -8.63
C LYS A 31 -8.39 10.63 -7.25
N ALA A 32 -9.23 11.11 -6.32
CA ALA A 32 -8.80 11.69 -5.05
C ALA A 32 -8.39 10.61 -4.02
N GLU A 33 -7.37 9.84 -4.30
CA GLU A 33 -6.91 8.74 -3.44
C GLU A 33 -6.36 9.20 -2.07
N PHE A 34 -6.03 10.49 -1.92
CA PHE A 34 -5.69 11.07 -0.62
C PHE A 34 -6.87 11.11 0.37
N MET A 35 -8.08 10.85 -0.08
CA MET A 35 -9.28 10.74 0.77
C MET A 35 -9.46 9.35 1.39
N ASN A 36 -8.62 8.37 1.06
CA ASN A 36 -8.58 7.12 1.80
C ASN A 36 -8.16 7.36 3.26
N PRO A 37 -8.58 6.52 4.22
CA PRO A 37 -8.35 6.76 5.66
C PRO A 37 -6.90 6.95 6.09
N ALA A 38 -5.94 6.27 5.46
CA ALA A 38 -4.51 6.46 5.71
C ALA A 38 -3.86 7.46 4.73
N GLY A 39 -4.66 8.10 3.87
CA GLY A 39 -4.26 9.24 3.04
C GLY A 39 -3.65 8.91 1.70
N SER A 40 -3.73 7.67 1.21
CA SER A 40 -3.14 7.32 -0.09
C SER A 40 -3.83 6.16 -0.80
N VAL A 41 -3.49 5.97 -2.07
CA VAL A 41 -3.91 4.80 -2.86
C VAL A 41 -3.42 3.47 -2.27
N LYS A 42 -2.40 3.49 -1.42
CA LYS A 42 -1.84 2.27 -0.81
C LYS A 42 -2.75 1.63 0.22
N ASP A 43 -3.75 2.34 0.71
CA ASP A 43 -4.80 1.76 1.55
C ASP A 43 -5.54 0.65 0.81
N ARG A 44 -5.81 0.86 -0.49
CA ARG A 44 -6.41 -0.17 -1.37
C ARG A 44 -5.47 -1.37 -1.55
N THR A 45 -4.20 -1.10 -1.83
CA THR A 45 -3.18 -2.14 -1.95
C THR A 45 -3.11 -2.99 -0.69
N ALA A 46 -3.04 -2.34 0.48
CA ALA A 46 -2.99 -3.00 1.77
C ALA A 46 -4.24 -3.87 2.03
N LEU A 47 -5.42 -3.31 1.81
CA LEU A 47 -6.68 -4.03 2.00
C LEU A 47 -6.75 -5.25 1.09
N GLY A 48 -6.48 -5.08 -0.22
CA GLY A 48 -6.55 -6.17 -1.18
C GLY A 48 -5.57 -7.30 -0.89
N ILE A 49 -4.35 -6.98 -0.47
CA ILE A 49 -3.33 -7.97 -0.09
C ILE A 49 -3.75 -8.75 1.16
N ILE A 50 -4.27 -8.08 2.17
CA ILE A 50 -4.70 -8.74 3.41
C ILE A 50 -5.93 -9.61 3.19
N GLU A 51 -6.95 -9.12 2.47
CA GLU A 51 -8.15 -9.90 2.17
C GLU A 51 -7.83 -11.16 1.34
N ASP A 52 -6.98 -11.05 0.33
CA ASP A 52 -6.52 -12.20 -0.46
C ASP A 52 -5.75 -13.22 0.41
N ALA A 53 -4.93 -12.73 1.34
CA ALA A 53 -4.20 -13.61 2.27
C ALA A 53 -5.13 -14.33 3.26
N GLU A 54 -6.17 -13.66 3.74
CA GLU A 54 -7.20 -14.26 4.58
C GLU A 54 -8.00 -15.34 3.82
N GLU A 55 -8.45 -15.01 2.60
CA GLU A 55 -9.19 -15.94 1.74
C GLU A 55 -8.39 -17.21 1.44
N LYS A 56 -7.10 -17.04 1.16
CA LYS A 56 -6.18 -18.15 0.89
C LYS A 56 -5.64 -18.85 2.14
N LYS A 57 -6.03 -18.42 3.33
CA LYS A 57 -5.53 -18.93 4.62
C LYS A 57 -4.01 -18.84 4.76
N LEU A 58 -3.41 -17.82 4.15
CA LEU A 58 -2.00 -17.50 4.29
C LEU A 58 -1.73 -16.65 5.52
N LEU A 59 -2.74 -15.96 6.03
CA LEU A 59 -2.71 -15.14 7.24
C LEU A 59 -3.79 -15.62 8.19
N GLU A 60 -3.39 -15.98 9.42
CA GLU A 60 -4.29 -16.45 10.47
C GLU A 60 -4.61 -15.31 11.46
N PRO A 61 -5.76 -15.34 12.17
CA PRO A 61 -6.10 -14.32 13.16
C PRO A 61 -4.98 -14.09 14.18
N GLY A 62 -4.59 -12.83 14.39
CA GLY A 62 -3.47 -12.46 15.26
C GLY A 62 -2.08 -12.74 14.68
N GLY A 63 -2.02 -13.15 13.42
CA GLY A 63 -0.77 -13.40 12.71
C GLY A 63 0.07 -12.14 12.49
N THR A 64 1.27 -12.32 11.95
CA THR A 64 2.21 -11.24 11.67
C THR A 64 2.31 -10.99 10.17
N VAL A 65 2.18 -9.74 9.77
CA VAL A 65 2.40 -9.25 8.40
C VAL A 65 3.76 -8.55 8.35
N VAL A 66 4.53 -8.82 7.30
CA VAL A 66 5.84 -8.20 7.06
C VAL A 66 5.85 -7.54 5.69
N GLU A 67 6.36 -6.32 5.60
CA GLU A 67 6.52 -5.61 4.32
C GLU A 67 7.82 -4.81 4.28
N GLY A 68 8.40 -4.69 3.08
CA GLY A 68 9.50 -3.79 2.79
C GLY A 68 9.00 -2.56 2.03
N THR A 69 9.12 -1.35 2.62
CA THR A 69 8.57 -0.14 1.98
C THR A 69 9.22 1.15 2.50
N PHE A 70 9.20 2.20 1.67
CA PHE A 70 9.56 3.58 2.06
C PHE A 70 8.44 4.33 2.80
N GLY A 71 7.23 3.78 2.95
CA GLY A 71 6.21 4.44 3.78
C GLY A 71 4.76 4.16 3.46
N ASN A 72 4.20 4.65 2.36
CA ASN A 72 2.74 4.67 2.16
C ASN A 72 2.09 3.26 2.23
N THR A 73 2.72 2.23 1.65
CA THR A 73 2.22 0.86 1.78
C THR A 73 2.26 0.38 3.23
N GLY A 74 3.33 0.72 3.96
CA GLY A 74 3.41 0.43 5.39
C GLY A 74 2.32 1.11 6.19
N ILE A 75 2.00 2.38 5.88
CA ILE A 75 0.94 3.13 6.56
C ILE A 75 -0.44 2.51 6.25
N GLY A 76 -0.71 2.16 4.99
CA GLY A 76 -1.93 1.45 4.63
C GLY A 76 -2.05 0.07 5.31
N LEU A 77 -0.94 -0.69 5.35
CA LEU A 77 -0.91 -1.96 6.08
C LEU A 77 -1.13 -1.77 7.58
N ALA A 78 -0.56 -0.71 8.20
CA ALA A 78 -0.77 -0.42 9.60
C ALA A 78 -2.24 -0.13 9.90
N LEU A 79 -2.93 0.62 9.04
CA LEU A 79 -4.37 0.86 9.16
C LEU A 79 -5.16 -0.46 9.13
N VAL A 80 -4.92 -1.29 8.12
CA VAL A 80 -5.66 -2.55 7.92
C VAL A 80 -5.32 -3.58 9.00
N CYS A 81 -4.05 -3.73 9.36
CA CYS A 81 -3.60 -4.65 10.41
C CYS A 81 -4.21 -4.28 11.76
N ASN A 82 -4.22 -3.00 12.14
CA ASN A 82 -4.86 -2.55 13.37
C ASN A 82 -6.37 -2.84 13.37
N ALA A 83 -7.05 -2.56 12.26
CA ALA A 83 -8.48 -2.79 12.13
C ALA A 83 -8.87 -4.27 12.20
N LYS A 84 -7.95 -5.18 11.85
CA LYS A 84 -8.17 -6.64 11.79
C LYS A 84 -7.37 -7.41 12.86
N ASN A 85 -6.71 -6.72 13.80
CA ASN A 85 -5.91 -7.30 14.89
C ASN A 85 -4.74 -8.18 14.42
N TYR A 86 -3.99 -7.72 13.42
CA TYR A 86 -2.73 -8.32 12.98
C TYR A 86 -1.53 -7.56 13.52
N ASN A 87 -0.43 -8.25 13.75
CA ASN A 87 0.86 -7.63 14.03
C ASN A 87 1.50 -7.16 12.72
N LEU A 88 2.23 -6.04 12.75
CA LEU A 88 2.91 -5.51 11.58
C LEU A 88 4.40 -5.25 11.86
N GLU A 89 5.26 -5.79 11.02
CA GLU A 89 6.69 -5.51 11.00
C GLU A 89 7.09 -4.91 9.64
N ILE A 90 7.72 -3.74 9.65
CA ILE A 90 8.12 -3.00 8.45
C ILE A 90 9.63 -2.91 8.37
N VAL A 91 10.18 -3.34 7.24
CA VAL A 91 11.58 -3.09 6.88
C VAL A 91 11.65 -1.86 5.99
N MET A 92 12.47 -0.89 6.36
CA MET A 92 12.59 0.36 5.59
C MET A 92 14.01 0.90 5.59
N PRO A 93 14.43 1.58 4.53
CA PRO A 93 15.73 2.24 4.48
C PRO A 93 15.87 3.31 5.56
N ASN A 94 17.06 3.42 6.12
CA ASN A 94 17.39 4.40 7.17
C ASN A 94 17.36 5.86 6.68
N ILE A 95 17.30 6.09 5.37
CA ILE A 95 17.14 7.41 4.75
C ILE A 95 15.67 7.86 4.68
N THR A 96 14.71 6.97 4.99
CA THR A 96 13.28 7.32 5.00
C THR A 96 13.02 8.49 5.94
N VAL A 97 12.19 9.44 5.51
CA VAL A 97 11.88 10.65 6.28
C VAL A 97 11.29 10.32 7.66
N GLN A 98 11.71 11.10 8.67
CA GLN A 98 11.35 10.82 10.06
C GLN A 98 9.83 10.78 10.30
N SER A 99 9.07 11.68 9.65
CA SER A 99 7.61 11.73 9.82
C SER A 99 6.91 10.40 9.45
N LYS A 100 7.34 9.71 8.38
CA LYS A 100 6.78 8.39 8.02
C LYS A 100 7.12 7.33 9.06
N ARG A 101 8.33 7.36 9.62
CA ARG A 101 8.74 6.44 10.70
C ARG A 101 7.89 6.66 11.96
N ASP A 102 7.64 7.92 12.31
CA ASP A 102 6.88 8.28 13.49
C ASP A 102 5.40 7.86 13.34
N ILE A 103 4.81 8.08 12.16
CA ILE A 103 3.47 7.61 11.86
C ILE A 103 3.37 6.09 12.08
N LEU A 104 4.26 5.31 11.48
CA LEU A 104 4.26 3.86 11.59
C LEU A 104 4.44 3.37 13.03
N LYS A 105 5.37 3.98 13.80
CA LYS A 105 5.56 3.67 15.22
C LYS A 105 4.31 3.98 16.04
N ASN A 106 3.71 5.15 15.82
CA ASN A 106 2.48 5.57 16.51
C ASN A 106 1.29 4.67 16.18
N MET A 107 1.28 4.07 14.99
CA MET A 107 0.31 3.05 14.59
C MET A 107 0.67 1.64 15.08
N GLY A 108 1.72 1.47 15.90
CA GLY A 108 2.08 0.20 16.51
C GLY A 108 2.91 -0.73 15.64
N ALA A 109 3.37 -0.31 14.46
CA ALA A 109 4.24 -1.12 13.63
C ALA A 109 5.65 -1.24 14.23
N LYS A 110 6.23 -2.44 14.20
CA LYS A 110 7.63 -2.67 14.56
C LYS A 110 8.50 -2.37 13.34
N LEU A 111 9.43 -1.41 13.50
CA LEU A 111 10.30 -0.97 12.41
C LEU A 111 11.69 -1.61 12.46
N HIS A 112 12.15 -2.07 11.30
CA HIS A 112 13.51 -2.55 11.06
C HIS A 112 14.18 -1.63 10.05
N LEU A 113 15.10 -0.81 10.52
CA LEU A 113 15.85 0.11 9.66
C LEU A 113 17.06 -0.60 9.08
N VAL A 114 17.23 -0.51 7.76
CA VAL A 114 18.35 -1.06 7.01
C VAL A 114 19.03 0.04 6.19
N ASP A 115 20.26 -0.20 5.75
CA ASP A 115 20.93 0.72 4.84
C ASP A 115 20.18 0.77 3.49
N ALA A 116 20.16 1.96 2.89
CA ALA A 116 19.65 2.12 1.54
C ALA A 116 20.57 1.41 0.55
N LYS A 117 20.07 0.38 -0.10
CA LYS A 117 20.80 -0.44 -1.05
C LYS A 117 19.98 -0.70 -2.31
N PRO A 118 20.61 -0.79 -3.50
CA PRO A 118 19.90 -1.10 -4.74
C PRO A 118 19.28 -2.50 -4.69
N TYR A 119 18.27 -2.74 -5.53
CA TYR A 119 17.55 -4.03 -5.56
C TYR A 119 18.45 -5.24 -5.86
N SER A 120 19.55 -5.05 -6.58
CA SER A 120 20.56 -6.10 -6.84
C SER A 120 21.25 -6.60 -5.56
N ASP A 121 21.39 -5.75 -4.54
CA ASP A 121 22.05 -6.10 -3.27
C ASP A 121 21.12 -6.98 -2.40
N PRO A 122 21.63 -8.06 -1.77
CA PRO A 122 20.84 -8.89 -0.85
C PRO A 122 20.37 -8.13 0.40
N GLY A 123 21.03 -7.04 0.79
CA GLY A 123 20.61 -6.17 1.89
C GLY A 123 19.55 -5.13 1.53
N ASN A 124 19.00 -5.17 0.30
CA ASN A 124 17.88 -4.32 -0.07
C ASN A 124 16.65 -4.61 0.82
N TYR A 125 15.97 -3.57 1.25
CA TYR A 125 14.84 -3.62 2.20
C TYR A 125 13.74 -4.61 1.80
N GLN A 126 13.45 -4.76 0.50
CA GLN A 126 12.45 -5.72 0.02
C GLN A 126 12.90 -7.17 0.26
N LYS A 127 14.17 -7.48 -0.06
CA LYS A 127 14.73 -8.81 0.15
C LYS A 127 14.87 -9.13 1.64
N VAL A 128 15.32 -8.15 2.42
CA VAL A 128 15.41 -8.28 3.87
C VAL A 128 14.04 -8.52 4.50
N SER A 129 12.98 -7.83 4.05
CA SER A 129 11.63 -8.07 4.54
C SER A 129 11.11 -9.47 4.25
N LYS A 130 11.39 -9.98 3.03
CA LYS A 130 11.05 -11.37 2.64
C LYS A 130 11.79 -12.41 3.50
N GLN A 131 13.05 -12.15 3.83
CA GLN A 131 13.83 -13.02 4.71
C GLN A 131 13.33 -12.92 6.16
N LEU A 132 13.04 -11.72 6.64
CA LEU A 132 12.53 -11.47 8.00
C LEU A 132 11.23 -12.25 8.25
N ALA A 133 10.32 -12.29 7.28
CA ALA A 133 9.08 -13.06 7.41
C ALA A 133 9.36 -14.54 7.67
N LYS A 134 10.31 -15.14 6.94
CA LYS A 134 10.72 -16.54 7.15
C LYS A 134 11.39 -16.75 8.51
N ASP A 135 12.20 -15.81 8.95
CA ASP A 135 12.92 -15.89 10.21
C ASP A 135 11.95 -15.81 11.41
N ILE A 136 10.96 -14.92 11.35
CA ILE A 136 9.89 -14.84 12.36
C ILE A 136 9.09 -16.14 12.41
N GLU A 137 8.69 -16.68 11.26
CA GLU A 137 7.95 -17.94 11.20
C GLU A 137 8.75 -19.08 11.80
N LYS A 138 10.05 -19.20 11.48
CA LYS A 138 10.95 -20.20 12.04
C LYS A 138 11.15 -20.06 13.55
N GLN A 139 11.25 -18.82 14.06
CA GLN A 139 11.48 -18.55 15.47
C GLN A 139 10.22 -18.76 16.33
N THR A 140 9.06 -18.39 15.80
CA THR A 140 7.81 -18.40 16.56
C THR A 140 6.97 -19.66 16.33
N GLY A 141 7.22 -20.39 15.27
CA GLY A 141 6.39 -21.51 14.81
C GLY A 141 5.01 -21.06 14.27
N LYS A 142 4.76 -19.75 14.15
CA LYS A 142 3.51 -19.18 13.65
C LYS A 142 3.68 -18.69 12.23
N LYS A 143 2.67 -18.94 11.38
CA LYS A 143 2.66 -18.40 10.03
C LYS A 143 2.86 -16.91 10.02
N THR A 144 3.78 -16.45 9.20
CA THR A 144 4.11 -15.05 9.00
C THR A 144 3.94 -14.70 7.53
N PHE A 145 3.10 -13.73 7.24
CA PHE A 145 2.74 -13.36 5.88
C PHE A 145 3.62 -12.20 5.40
N TRP A 146 4.35 -12.45 4.32
CA TRP A 146 5.05 -11.37 3.60
C TRP A 146 4.11 -10.76 2.56
N ALA A 147 3.77 -9.47 2.71
CA ALA A 147 2.81 -8.78 1.85
C ALA A 147 3.33 -8.63 0.42
N GLY A 148 4.60 -8.26 0.24
CA GLY A 148 5.31 -8.28 -1.03
C GLY A 148 4.63 -7.48 -2.13
N GLN A 149 4.33 -6.19 -1.90
CA GLN A 149 3.51 -5.34 -2.76
C GLN A 149 3.88 -5.35 -4.26
N PHE A 150 5.14 -5.59 -4.57
CA PHE A 150 5.63 -5.60 -5.96
C PHE A 150 5.47 -6.96 -6.66
N GLU A 151 5.45 -8.06 -5.90
CA GLU A 151 5.32 -9.42 -6.42
C GLU A 151 3.91 -9.98 -6.26
N ASN A 152 3.14 -9.47 -5.30
CA ASN A 152 1.83 -9.99 -4.95
C ASN A 152 0.74 -9.51 -5.93
N LEU A 153 0.21 -10.44 -6.70
CA LEU A 153 -0.81 -10.17 -7.71
C LEU A 153 -2.14 -9.67 -7.12
N ALA A 154 -2.39 -9.86 -5.83
CA ALA A 154 -3.57 -9.33 -5.16
C ALA A 154 -3.64 -7.81 -5.24
N ASN A 155 -2.48 -7.12 -5.28
CA ASN A 155 -2.39 -5.68 -5.44
C ASN A 155 -3.12 -5.22 -6.71
N TYR A 156 -2.72 -5.70 -7.88
CA TYR A 156 -3.35 -5.25 -9.14
C TYR A 156 -4.80 -5.75 -9.26
N LYS A 157 -5.10 -6.98 -8.81
CA LYS A 157 -6.46 -7.54 -8.87
C LYS A 157 -7.46 -6.72 -8.05
N PHE A 158 -7.02 -6.20 -6.91
CA PHE A 158 -7.85 -5.33 -6.09
C PHE A 158 -8.16 -4.01 -6.82
N HIS A 159 -7.18 -3.42 -7.50
CA HIS A 159 -7.40 -2.24 -8.32
C HIS A 159 -8.31 -2.51 -9.53
N GLU A 160 -8.15 -3.65 -10.18
CA GLU A 160 -9.02 -4.11 -11.26
C GLU A 160 -10.49 -4.22 -10.78
N LYS A 161 -10.69 -4.84 -9.63
CA LYS A 161 -12.03 -5.07 -9.06
C LYS A 161 -12.68 -3.79 -8.51
N THR A 162 -11.91 -2.85 -8.00
CA THR A 162 -12.44 -1.69 -7.26
C THR A 162 -12.17 -0.37 -7.99
N THR A 163 -10.92 0.03 -8.11
CA THR A 163 -10.53 1.35 -8.66
C THR A 163 -11.00 1.52 -10.10
N SER A 164 -10.81 0.51 -10.95
CA SER A 164 -11.25 0.57 -12.35
C SER A 164 -12.76 0.62 -12.47
N ALA A 165 -13.48 -0.18 -11.67
CA ALA A 165 -14.93 -0.18 -11.64
C ALA A 165 -15.52 1.16 -11.17
N GLU A 166 -14.89 1.78 -10.15
CA GLU A 166 -15.27 3.13 -9.70
C GLU A 166 -15.06 4.17 -10.80
N ILE A 167 -13.88 4.18 -11.44
CA ILE A 167 -13.57 5.12 -12.52
C ILE A 167 -14.56 4.94 -13.67
N PHE A 168 -14.78 3.70 -14.12
CA PHE A 168 -15.72 3.41 -15.20
C PHE A 168 -17.13 3.92 -14.89
N LYS A 169 -17.61 3.69 -13.68
CA LYS A 169 -18.92 4.18 -13.21
C LYS A 169 -18.97 5.70 -13.12
N GLN A 170 -17.92 6.35 -12.64
CA GLN A 170 -17.86 7.80 -12.44
C GLN A 170 -17.75 8.58 -13.74
N THR A 171 -17.32 7.93 -14.82
CA THR A 171 -17.18 8.52 -16.17
C THR A 171 -18.23 8.02 -17.16
N ASP A 172 -19.18 7.20 -16.72
CA ASP A 172 -20.12 6.49 -17.63
C ASP A 172 -19.42 5.73 -18.74
N GLY A 173 -18.22 5.21 -18.46
CA GLY A 173 -17.36 4.52 -19.41
C GLY A 173 -16.72 5.41 -20.47
N LYS A 174 -16.85 6.72 -20.37
CA LYS A 174 -16.33 7.68 -21.36
C LYS A 174 -14.95 8.17 -20.91
N ILE A 175 -13.92 7.45 -21.30
CA ILE A 175 -12.52 7.77 -21.00
C ILE A 175 -11.72 7.66 -22.30
N ASP A 176 -11.07 8.75 -22.71
CA ASP A 176 -10.18 8.76 -23.87
C ASP A 176 -8.75 8.39 -23.51
N GLY A 177 -8.34 8.66 -22.27
CA GLY A 177 -7.00 8.36 -21.78
C GLY A 177 -6.95 8.15 -20.26
N PHE A 178 -6.05 7.30 -19.82
CA PHE A 178 -5.76 7.05 -18.42
C PHE A 178 -4.26 7.12 -18.18
N THR A 179 -3.86 7.86 -17.15
CA THR A 179 -2.48 7.87 -16.67
C THR A 179 -2.43 7.52 -15.20
N CYS A 180 -1.53 6.62 -14.85
CA CYS A 180 -1.27 6.29 -13.46
C CYS A 180 -0.09 7.11 -12.94
N LEU A 181 -0.28 7.78 -11.81
CA LEU A 181 0.75 8.59 -11.17
C LEU A 181 1.75 7.76 -10.35
N LEU A 182 2.00 6.51 -10.74
CA LEU A 182 2.96 5.66 -10.05
C LEU A 182 4.36 6.28 -9.98
N TYR A 183 4.70 7.13 -10.95
CA TYR A 183 5.96 7.87 -10.97
C TYR A 183 6.05 9.02 -9.96
N THR A 184 4.97 9.40 -9.31
CA THR A 184 4.94 10.43 -8.26
C THR A 184 4.66 9.86 -6.86
N SER A 185 4.51 8.54 -6.76
CA SER A 185 4.40 7.81 -5.50
C SER A 185 5.73 7.11 -5.18
N ASP A 186 5.75 6.23 -4.21
CA ASP A 186 6.96 5.53 -3.71
C ASP A 186 7.91 4.99 -4.80
N ALA A 187 7.41 4.68 -6.01
CA ALA A 187 8.24 4.20 -7.10
C ALA A 187 9.17 5.28 -7.70
N ALA A 188 8.81 6.56 -7.63
CA ALA A 188 9.68 7.65 -8.09
C ALA A 188 10.82 7.93 -7.10
N ASP A 189 10.56 7.77 -5.81
CA ASP A 189 11.57 7.89 -4.77
C ASP A 189 12.60 6.74 -4.83
N GLU A 190 12.22 5.60 -5.41
CA GLU A 190 13.09 4.42 -5.57
C GLU A 190 14.03 4.50 -6.78
N LEU A 191 13.69 5.32 -7.80
CA LEU A 191 14.46 5.43 -9.03
C LEU A 191 15.50 6.59 -9.01
N THR A 192 15.41 7.48 -8.02
CA THR A 192 16.30 8.64 -7.89
C THR A 192 17.35 8.49 -6.80
N SER A 193 17.47 7.31 -6.22
CA SER A 193 18.47 6.98 -5.18
C SER A 193 19.57 6.04 -5.69
#